data_a97744f41648ca91aae7bc68f46e35c0
#
_entry.id   a97744f41648ca91aae7bc68f46e35c0
#
_cell.length_a   1.000
_cell.length_b   1.000
_cell.length_c   1.000
_cell.angle_alpha   90.00
_cell.angle_beta   90.00
_cell.angle_gamma   90.00
#
_symmetry.space_group_name_H-M   'P 1'
#
loop_
_entity.id
_entity.type
_entity.pdbx_description
1 polymer ?
#
loop_
_entity_poly.entity_id
_entity_poly.type
_entity_poly.pdbx_seq_one_letter_code
_entity_poly.pdbx_strand_id
1 'polypeptide(L)'
;MKEDTNISEETIREGFARTTWAGRFEVKRGLDRTFIFDGAHNAAGAESFAMTYNELFKDTPKTVVMAILKDKDQEAIIREVIKSGDTVLAVPAPTDRTEVPENLVEVIRRTVPKVTAQTAESVEAALALAYKHTKTGDIIAVCGSLYILGDARQWFFHEMSH
;
A
#
# COMPACT_ATOMS: atom_id res chain seq x y z
N MET A 1 43.43 -7.44 16.06
CA MET A 1 42.95 -6.08 16.31
C MET A 1 41.42 -6.17 16.29
N LYS A 2 40.77 -6.04 17.46
CA LYS A 2 39.31 -5.86 17.55
C LYS A 2 39.06 -4.37 17.33
N GLU A 3 38.44 -4.00 16.24
CA GLU A 3 37.86 -2.67 16.11
C GLU A 3 36.64 -2.62 17.03
N ASP A 4 36.77 -2.00 18.19
CA ASP A 4 35.63 -1.61 19.02
C ASP A 4 34.90 -0.49 18.30
N THR A 5 33.94 -0.85 17.44
CA THR A 5 32.97 0.10 16.93
C THR A 5 31.91 0.30 18.03
N ASN A 6 32.20 1.21 18.96
CA ASN A 6 31.22 1.68 19.93
C ASN A 6 30.13 2.50 19.23
N ILE A 7 29.22 1.80 18.56
CA ILE A 7 28.01 2.43 18.01
C ILE A 7 27.03 2.56 19.19
N SER A 8 26.74 3.80 19.59
CA SER A 8 25.79 4.07 20.66
C SER A 8 24.35 3.75 20.24
N GLU A 9 23.48 3.39 21.19
CA GLU A 9 22.03 3.25 20.91
C GLU A 9 21.44 4.50 20.24
N GLU A 10 21.92 5.68 20.60
CA GLU A 10 21.49 6.95 20.02
C GLU A 10 21.86 7.05 18.53
N THR A 11 23.10 6.67 18.18
CA THR A 11 23.54 6.60 16.77
C THR A 11 22.73 5.59 15.96
N ILE A 12 22.36 4.45 16.54
CA ILE A 12 21.49 3.45 15.91
C ILE A 12 20.09 4.04 15.69
N ARG A 13 19.50 4.66 16.71
CA ARG A 13 18.18 5.30 16.62
C ARG A 13 18.14 6.41 15.58
N GLU A 14 19.15 7.29 15.57
CA GLU A 14 19.24 8.35 14.55
C GLU A 14 19.43 7.79 13.15
N GLY A 15 20.23 6.74 12.98
CA GLY A 15 20.41 6.05 11.71
C GLY A 15 19.09 5.50 11.19
N PHE A 16 18.31 4.81 12.03
CA PHE A 16 16.98 4.31 11.66
C PHE A 16 15.99 5.43 11.37
N ALA A 17 15.98 6.50 12.17
CA ALA A 17 15.08 7.64 11.99
C ALA A 17 15.34 8.39 10.68
N ARG A 18 16.56 8.40 10.18
CA ARG A 18 16.96 9.03 8.91
C ARG A 18 16.84 8.09 7.71
N THR A 19 16.68 6.79 7.94
CA THR A 19 16.58 5.82 6.86
C THR A 19 15.20 5.94 6.20
N THR A 20 15.20 6.31 4.93
CA THR A 20 14.00 6.29 4.09
C THR A 20 14.16 5.17 3.06
N TRP A 21 13.15 4.30 2.96
CA TRP A 21 13.14 3.23 1.98
C TRP A 21 11.90 3.34 1.11
N ALA A 22 12.09 3.64 -0.15
CA ALA A 22 10.99 3.75 -1.10
C ALA A 22 10.15 2.46 -1.12
N GLY A 23 8.83 2.60 -0.98
CA GLY A 23 7.92 1.46 -0.98
C GLY A 23 7.96 0.57 0.27
N ARG A 24 8.45 1.09 1.40
CA ARG A 24 8.32 0.47 2.73
C ARG A 24 7.62 1.45 3.66
N PHE A 25 6.32 1.32 3.76
CA PHE A 25 5.41 2.25 4.43
C PHE A 25 5.78 3.72 4.16
N GLU A 26 6.07 4.00 2.88
CA GLU A 26 6.48 5.33 2.43
C GLU A 26 5.28 6.27 2.42
N VAL A 27 5.24 7.21 3.37
CA VAL A 27 4.16 8.20 3.47
C VAL A 27 4.55 9.45 2.70
N LYS A 28 3.69 9.86 1.78
CA LYS A 28 3.79 11.12 1.03
C LYS A 28 2.54 11.96 1.22
N ARG A 29 2.71 13.24 1.45
CA ARG A 29 1.60 14.20 1.48
C ARG A 29 1.65 15.04 0.22
N GLY A 30 0.54 15.06 -0.50
CA GLY A 30 0.42 15.82 -1.74
C GLY A 30 -0.98 15.75 -2.30
N LEU A 31 -1.34 16.65 -3.20
CA LEU A 31 -2.67 16.71 -3.80
C LEU A 31 -3.78 16.76 -2.73
N ASP A 32 -3.51 17.42 -1.59
CA ASP A 32 -4.39 17.48 -0.42
C ASP A 32 -4.78 16.13 0.20
N ARG A 33 -4.01 15.05 -0.05
CA ARG A 33 -4.21 13.70 0.48
C ARG A 33 -2.93 13.14 1.10
N THR A 34 -3.10 12.03 1.81
CA THR A 34 -1.98 11.22 2.27
C THR A 34 -1.88 9.98 1.40
N PHE A 35 -0.73 9.78 0.76
CA PHE A 35 -0.41 8.58 0.00
C PHE A 35 0.53 7.69 0.80
N ILE A 36 0.27 6.37 0.77
CA ILE A 36 1.10 5.36 1.41
C ILE A 36 1.50 4.35 0.35
N PHE A 37 2.80 4.17 0.12
CA PHE A 37 3.33 3.16 -0.80
C PHE A 37 4.02 2.07 0.02
N ASP A 38 3.54 0.83 -0.08
CA ASP A 38 4.11 -0.29 0.65
C ASP A 38 4.17 -1.58 -0.17
N GLY A 39 5.31 -2.24 -0.13
CA GLY A 39 5.56 -3.48 -0.85
C GLY A 39 5.07 -4.75 -0.14
N ALA A 40 4.16 -4.66 0.82
CA ALA A 40 3.55 -5.81 1.49
C ALA A 40 2.92 -6.75 0.43
N HIS A 41 3.43 -7.97 0.33
CA HIS A 41 3.05 -8.97 -0.67
C HIS A 41 2.97 -10.40 -0.12
N ASN A 42 3.01 -10.54 1.20
CA ASN A 42 2.81 -11.76 1.95
C ASN A 42 2.17 -11.44 3.31
N ALA A 43 1.74 -12.45 4.06
CA ALA A 43 1.05 -12.28 5.33
C ALA A 43 1.84 -11.44 6.34
N ALA A 44 3.14 -11.72 6.52
CA ALA A 44 3.97 -10.99 7.47
C ALA A 44 4.15 -9.50 7.08
N GLY A 45 4.31 -9.21 5.78
CA GLY A 45 4.37 -7.83 5.28
C GLY A 45 3.03 -7.11 5.46
N ALA A 46 1.91 -7.80 5.23
CA ALA A 46 0.57 -7.28 5.44
C ALA A 46 0.28 -6.97 6.91
N GLU A 47 0.69 -7.84 7.82
CA GLU A 47 0.62 -7.61 9.27
C GLU A 47 1.43 -6.37 9.69
N SER A 48 2.68 -6.26 9.21
CA SER A 48 3.54 -5.09 9.47
C SER A 48 2.92 -3.80 8.95
N PHE A 49 2.33 -3.83 7.74
CA PHE A 49 1.59 -2.70 7.19
C PHE A 49 0.41 -2.31 8.10
N ALA A 50 -0.41 -3.29 8.50
CA ALA A 50 -1.58 -3.07 9.34
C ALA A 50 -1.23 -2.47 10.71
N MET A 51 -0.19 -3.00 11.36
CA MET A 51 0.30 -2.48 12.65
C MET A 51 0.74 -1.01 12.52
N THR A 52 1.57 -0.70 11.53
CA THR A 52 2.04 0.67 11.30
C THR A 52 0.89 1.61 10.91
N TYR A 53 -0.04 1.12 10.09
CA TYR A 53 -1.22 1.90 9.70
C TYR A 53 -2.08 2.26 10.91
N ASN A 54 -2.38 1.29 11.76
CA ASN A 54 -3.21 1.49 12.95
C ASN A 54 -2.56 2.42 13.97
N GLU A 55 -1.23 2.32 14.14
CA GLU A 55 -0.48 3.20 15.01
C GLU A 55 -0.56 4.68 14.56
N LEU A 56 -0.42 4.93 13.25
CA LEU A 56 -0.35 6.29 12.71
C LEU A 56 -1.72 6.88 12.38
N PHE A 57 -2.68 6.07 11.94
CA PHE A 57 -3.96 6.53 11.37
C PHE A 57 -5.20 6.01 12.11
N LYS A 58 -5.05 5.20 13.16
CA LYS A 58 -6.13 4.75 14.07
C LYS A 58 -7.36 4.20 13.34
N ASP A 59 -7.16 3.22 12.47
CA ASP A 59 -8.22 2.57 11.67
C ASP A 59 -9.05 3.53 10.78
N THR A 60 -8.52 4.72 10.45
CA THR A 60 -9.16 5.61 9.49
C THR A 60 -9.41 4.86 8.19
N PRO A 61 -10.64 4.89 7.61
CA PRO A 61 -10.91 4.26 6.31
C PRO A 61 -9.99 4.81 5.22
N LYS A 62 -9.57 3.93 4.31
CA LYS A 62 -8.66 4.26 3.21
C LYS A 62 -9.16 3.75 1.87
N THR A 63 -8.70 4.36 0.80
CA THR A 63 -8.79 3.81 -0.55
C THR A 63 -7.50 3.08 -0.86
N VAL A 64 -7.59 1.81 -1.26
CA VAL A 64 -6.44 0.95 -1.52
C VAL A 64 -6.38 0.57 -2.99
N VAL A 65 -5.30 0.92 -3.67
CA VAL A 65 -4.93 0.35 -4.97
C VAL A 65 -4.12 -0.92 -4.71
N MET A 66 -4.62 -2.07 -5.17
CA MET A 66 -4.08 -3.37 -4.78
C MET A 66 -3.89 -4.31 -5.97
N ALA A 67 -2.73 -4.96 -6.02
CA ALA A 67 -2.50 -6.14 -6.84
C ALA A 67 -1.90 -7.24 -5.95
N ILE A 68 -2.35 -8.47 -6.12
CA ILE A 68 -1.76 -9.63 -5.45
C ILE A 68 -1.46 -10.68 -6.52
N LEU A 69 -0.35 -11.40 -6.38
CA LEU A 69 0.02 -12.45 -7.33
C LEU A 69 -0.74 -13.76 -7.03
N LYS A 70 -0.98 -14.59 -8.05
CA LYS A 70 -1.73 -15.86 -7.96
C LYS A 70 -1.17 -16.84 -6.92
N ASP A 71 0.17 -16.83 -6.75
CA ASP A 71 0.90 -17.75 -5.88
C ASP A 71 0.97 -17.28 -4.42
N LYS A 72 0.29 -16.22 -4.05
CA LYS A 72 0.28 -15.68 -2.69
C LYS A 72 -0.99 -16.07 -1.93
N ASP A 73 -0.89 -16.11 -0.61
CA ASP A 73 -2.05 -16.25 0.25
C ASP A 73 -2.84 -14.92 0.26
N GLN A 74 -3.72 -14.80 -0.73
CA GLN A 74 -4.49 -13.58 -0.96
C GLN A 74 -5.39 -13.25 0.24
N GLU A 75 -6.06 -14.27 0.82
CA GLU A 75 -6.96 -14.04 1.94
C GLU A 75 -6.22 -13.56 3.18
N ALA A 76 -5.04 -14.11 3.49
CA ALA A 76 -4.24 -13.66 4.62
C ALA A 76 -3.80 -12.20 4.44
N ILE A 77 -3.34 -11.81 3.25
CA ILE A 77 -2.96 -10.43 2.95
C ILE A 77 -4.16 -9.49 3.07
N ILE A 78 -5.30 -9.86 2.50
CA ILE A 78 -6.52 -9.04 2.50
C ILE A 78 -7.05 -8.82 3.92
N ARG A 79 -7.09 -9.86 4.76
CA ARG A 79 -7.57 -9.74 6.16
C ARG A 79 -6.78 -8.74 6.99
N GLU A 80 -5.48 -8.66 6.76
CA GLU A 80 -4.63 -7.72 7.46
C GLU A 80 -4.80 -6.29 6.94
N VAL A 81 -4.71 -6.11 5.61
CA VAL A 81 -4.63 -4.79 4.99
C VAL A 81 -6.00 -4.10 4.92
N ILE A 82 -7.06 -4.84 4.60
CA ILE A 82 -8.38 -4.28 4.29
C ILE A 82 -9.31 -4.39 5.51
N LYS A 83 -10.00 -3.30 5.79
CA LYS A 83 -11.00 -3.24 6.88
C LYS A 83 -12.37 -2.87 6.33
N SER A 84 -13.40 -3.13 7.14
CA SER A 84 -14.76 -2.74 6.81
C SER A 84 -14.85 -1.21 6.63
N GLY A 85 -15.43 -0.77 5.53
CA GLY A 85 -15.51 0.65 5.18
C GLY A 85 -14.40 1.14 4.24
N ASP A 86 -13.36 0.35 3.99
CA ASP A 86 -12.37 0.65 2.97
C ASP A 86 -12.96 0.56 1.55
N THR A 87 -12.33 1.27 0.63
CA THR A 87 -12.54 1.12 -0.83
C THR A 87 -11.31 0.48 -1.44
N VAL A 88 -11.48 -0.53 -2.30
CA VAL A 88 -10.38 -1.22 -2.97
C VAL A 88 -10.52 -1.13 -4.48
N LEU A 89 -9.45 -0.75 -5.14
CA LEU A 89 -9.28 -0.74 -6.59
C LEU A 89 -8.27 -1.82 -6.95
N ALA A 90 -8.77 -2.97 -7.42
CA ALA A 90 -7.94 -4.09 -7.84
C ALA A 90 -7.38 -3.83 -9.24
N VAL A 91 -6.06 -3.97 -9.40
CA VAL A 91 -5.34 -3.74 -10.67
C VAL A 91 -4.49 -4.94 -11.04
N PRO A 92 -4.19 -5.15 -12.33
CA PRO A 92 -3.19 -6.15 -12.71
C PRO A 92 -1.79 -5.70 -12.32
N ALA A 93 -0.93 -6.65 -11.92
CA ALA A 93 0.51 -6.40 -11.81
C ALA A 93 1.18 -6.69 -13.18
N PRO A 94 2.24 -5.97 -13.57
CA PRO A 94 2.91 -6.15 -14.87
C PRO A 94 3.79 -7.43 -14.87
N THR A 95 3.17 -8.58 -14.71
CA THR A 95 3.82 -9.91 -14.69
C THR A 95 2.80 -11.01 -15.01
N ASP A 96 3.24 -12.11 -15.61
CA ASP A 96 2.42 -13.29 -15.92
C ASP A 96 1.85 -13.97 -14.65
N ARG A 97 2.39 -13.65 -13.48
CA ARG A 97 1.93 -14.14 -12.18
C ARG A 97 0.80 -13.30 -11.60
N THR A 98 0.38 -12.24 -12.29
CA THR A 98 -0.71 -11.38 -11.80
C THR A 98 -1.99 -12.17 -11.58
N GLU A 99 -2.70 -11.92 -10.49
CA GLU A 99 -4.11 -12.35 -10.38
C GLU A 99 -4.97 -11.49 -11.30
N VAL A 100 -6.02 -12.08 -11.83
CA VAL A 100 -7.04 -11.35 -12.59
C VAL A 100 -7.78 -10.42 -11.63
N PRO A 101 -7.88 -9.12 -11.90
CA PRO A 101 -8.50 -8.17 -10.98
C PRO A 101 -9.92 -8.54 -10.54
N GLU A 102 -10.72 -9.13 -11.42
CA GLU A 102 -12.07 -9.61 -11.13
C GLU A 102 -12.07 -10.69 -10.04
N ASN A 103 -11.18 -11.67 -10.16
CA ASN A 103 -11.01 -12.72 -9.16
C ASN A 103 -10.57 -12.13 -7.81
N LEU A 104 -9.64 -11.18 -7.84
CA LEU A 104 -9.17 -10.52 -6.63
C LEU A 104 -10.31 -9.76 -5.93
N VAL A 105 -11.18 -9.07 -6.69
CA VAL A 105 -12.38 -8.39 -6.16
C VAL A 105 -13.32 -9.40 -5.49
N GLU A 106 -13.53 -10.58 -6.07
CA GLU A 106 -14.35 -11.64 -5.46
C GLU A 106 -13.77 -12.12 -4.13
N VAL A 107 -12.44 -12.34 -4.09
CA VAL A 107 -11.75 -12.74 -2.85
C VAL A 107 -11.88 -11.65 -1.79
N ILE A 108 -11.70 -10.37 -2.14
CA ILE A 108 -11.84 -9.24 -1.23
C ILE A 108 -13.24 -9.20 -0.63
N ARG A 109 -14.30 -9.26 -1.46
CA ARG A 109 -15.70 -9.18 -1.02
C ARG A 109 -16.11 -10.31 -0.09
N ARG A 110 -15.62 -11.53 -0.32
CA ARG A 110 -15.93 -12.67 0.55
C ARG A 110 -15.12 -12.64 1.85
N THR A 111 -13.93 -12.02 1.85
CA THR A 111 -13.02 -11.99 3.00
C THR A 111 -13.35 -10.86 3.97
N VAL A 112 -13.75 -9.68 3.45
CA VAL A 112 -14.03 -8.49 4.26
C VAL A 112 -15.47 -8.01 4.04
N PRO A 113 -16.35 -8.11 5.04
CA PRO A 113 -17.70 -7.58 4.94
C PRO A 113 -17.73 -6.05 4.79
N LYS A 114 -18.69 -5.56 4.02
CA LYS A 114 -18.96 -4.12 3.83
C LYS A 114 -17.78 -3.34 3.20
N VAL A 115 -16.92 -4.02 2.45
CA VAL A 115 -15.90 -3.37 1.61
C VAL A 115 -16.52 -2.94 0.28
N THR A 116 -16.09 -1.79 -0.24
CA THR A 116 -16.35 -1.42 -1.62
C THR A 116 -15.16 -1.87 -2.47
N ALA A 117 -15.35 -2.77 -3.42
CA ALA A 117 -14.26 -3.26 -4.26
C ALA A 117 -14.68 -3.25 -5.74
N GLN A 118 -13.79 -2.77 -6.60
CA GLN A 118 -13.95 -2.75 -8.06
C GLN A 118 -12.59 -2.91 -8.74
N THR A 119 -12.60 -3.21 -10.04
CA THR A 119 -11.40 -3.30 -10.86
C THR A 119 -11.02 -1.96 -11.47
N ALA A 120 -9.75 -1.81 -11.83
CA ALA A 120 -9.27 -0.77 -12.71
C ALA A 120 -8.25 -1.35 -13.70
N GLU A 121 -8.15 -0.72 -14.89
CA GLU A 121 -7.35 -1.23 -16.00
C GLU A 121 -5.84 -1.14 -15.74
N SER A 122 -5.41 -0.14 -14.98
CA SER A 122 -4.00 0.09 -14.63
C SER A 122 -3.87 0.76 -13.27
N VAL A 123 -2.65 0.83 -12.77
CA VAL A 123 -2.31 1.54 -11.54
C VAL A 123 -2.64 3.03 -11.65
N GLU A 124 -2.31 3.64 -12.78
CA GLU A 124 -2.58 5.06 -13.05
C GLU A 124 -4.08 5.34 -13.10
N ALA A 125 -4.85 4.49 -13.78
CA ALA A 125 -6.31 4.61 -13.84
C ALA A 125 -6.94 4.46 -12.44
N ALA A 126 -6.44 3.52 -11.64
CA ALA A 126 -6.87 3.33 -10.26
C ALA A 126 -6.55 4.54 -9.38
N LEU A 127 -5.35 5.09 -9.49
CA LEU A 127 -4.96 6.28 -8.72
C LEU A 127 -5.74 7.52 -9.11
N ALA A 128 -5.97 7.74 -10.40
CA ALA A 128 -6.82 8.83 -10.88
C ALA A 128 -8.27 8.69 -10.35
N LEU A 129 -8.79 7.45 -10.35
CA LEU A 129 -10.11 7.15 -9.81
C LEU A 129 -10.16 7.34 -8.29
N ALA A 130 -9.15 6.85 -7.56
CA ALA A 130 -9.01 7.04 -6.11
C ALA A 130 -8.97 8.53 -5.77
N TYR A 131 -8.16 9.30 -6.49
CA TYR A 131 -8.06 10.74 -6.28
C TYR A 131 -9.38 11.46 -6.51
N LYS A 132 -10.12 11.10 -7.58
CA LYS A 132 -11.42 11.69 -7.92
C LYS A 132 -12.49 11.42 -6.85
N HIS A 133 -12.45 10.26 -6.20
CA HIS A 133 -13.47 9.81 -5.25
C HIS A 133 -13.10 10.09 -3.77
N THR A 134 -11.88 10.49 -3.50
CA THR A 134 -11.42 10.91 -2.16
C THR A 134 -11.48 12.43 -2.00
N LYS A 135 -11.45 12.88 -0.75
CA LYS A 135 -11.50 14.29 -0.35
C LYS A 135 -10.18 14.71 0.28
N THR A 136 -10.02 16.01 0.48
CA THR A 136 -8.93 16.57 1.27
C THR A 136 -8.80 15.85 2.62
N GLY A 137 -7.60 15.39 2.91
CA GLY A 137 -7.26 14.65 4.13
C GLY A 137 -7.43 13.14 4.07
N ASP A 138 -8.10 12.60 3.04
CA ASP A 138 -8.27 11.16 2.88
C ASP A 138 -6.93 10.44 2.60
N ILE A 139 -6.93 9.13 2.80
CA ILE A 139 -5.76 8.28 2.65
C ILE A 139 -5.93 7.37 1.43
N ILE A 140 -4.90 7.36 0.57
CA ILE A 140 -4.78 6.46 -0.56
C ILE A 140 -3.55 5.59 -0.33
N ALA A 141 -3.73 4.27 -0.21
CA ALA A 141 -2.64 3.31 -0.06
C ALA A 141 -2.43 2.49 -1.33
N VAL A 142 -1.20 2.17 -1.65
CA VAL A 142 -0.83 1.25 -2.74
C VAL A 142 -0.03 0.11 -2.16
N CYS A 143 -0.54 -1.13 -2.28
CA CYS A 143 0.12 -2.29 -1.69
C CYS A 143 -0.31 -3.61 -2.36
N GLY A 144 0.20 -4.74 -1.83
CA GLY A 144 -0.09 -6.11 -2.28
C GLY A 144 0.94 -6.65 -3.27
N SER A 145 1.70 -5.79 -3.94
CA SER A 145 2.77 -6.20 -4.83
C SER A 145 3.82 -5.10 -5.00
N LEU A 146 5.10 -5.50 -5.02
CA LEU A 146 6.20 -4.59 -5.37
C LEU A 146 6.14 -4.11 -6.82
N TYR A 147 5.54 -4.90 -7.71
CA TYR A 147 5.50 -4.60 -9.15
C TYR A 147 4.68 -3.34 -9.50
N ILE A 148 3.69 -2.98 -8.67
CA ILE A 148 2.84 -1.81 -8.92
C ILE A 148 3.38 -0.51 -8.30
N LEU A 149 4.39 -0.58 -7.43
CA LEU A 149 4.87 0.60 -6.71
C LEU A 149 5.62 1.58 -7.60
N GLY A 150 6.33 1.09 -8.61
CA GLY A 150 7.05 1.94 -9.57
C GLY A 150 6.10 2.90 -10.28
N ASP A 151 5.09 2.36 -10.92
CA ASP A 151 4.07 3.10 -11.66
C ASP A 151 3.28 4.04 -10.75
N ALA A 152 2.92 3.56 -9.55
CA ALA A 152 2.19 4.37 -8.57
C ALA A 152 3.00 5.59 -8.09
N ARG A 153 4.29 5.41 -7.82
CA ARG A 153 5.17 6.51 -7.42
C ARG A 153 5.41 7.48 -8.59
N GLN A 154 5.59 6.96 -9.80
CA GLN A 154 5.75 7.78 -11.00
C GLN A 154 4.52 8.66 -11.21
N TRP A 155 3.31 8.10 -11.13
CA TRP A 155 2.06 8.84 -11.22
C TRP A 155 2.00 9.96 -10.17
N PHE A 156 2.26 9.63 -8.90
CA PHE A 156 2.22 10.61 -7.81
C PHE A 156 3.16 11.80 -8.05
N PHE A 157 4.41 11.54 -8.41
CA PHE A 157 5.39 12.61 -8.63
C PHE A 157 5.12 13.42 -9.89
N HIS A 158 4.52 12.82 -10.92
CA HIS A 158 4.07 13.54 -12.10
C HIS A 158 2.96 14.54 -11.75
N GLU A 159 1.91 14.08 -11.04
CA GLU A 159 0.80 14.94 -10.62
C GLU A 159 1.23 16.04 -9.64
N MET A 160 2.23 15.78 -8.80
CA MET A 160 2.78 16.79 -7.89
C MET A 160 3.59 17.89 -8.59
N SER A 161 3.98 17.66 -9.85
CA SER A 161 4.81 18.60 -10.62
C SER A 161 3.97 19.57 -11.48
N HIS A 162 2.66 19.41 -11.48
CA HIS A 162 1.68 20.22 -12.19
C HIS A 162 0.68 20.85 -11.24
#